data_17eb709ebe17acb34708da5846d32b33
#
_entry.id   17eb709ebe17acb34708da5846d32b33
#
_cell.length_a   1.000
_cell.length_b   1.000
_cell.length_c   1.000
_cell.angle_alpha   90.00
_cell.angle_beta   90.00
_cell.angle_gamma   90.00
#
_symmetry.space_group_name_H-M   'P 1'
#
loop_
_entity.id
_entity.type
_entity.pdbx_description
1 polymer ?
#
loop_
_entity_poly.entity_id
_entity_poly.type
_entity_poly.pdbx_seq_one_letter_code
_entity_poly.pdbx_strand_id
1 'polypeptide(L)'
;MLSGTICLLDKEFYKKTYIKEMNKKSGRLYLYLSIKYKNLYFLIPFESKLFLGNPKGIYLLPTVKKPDAGINFEKVIILKDTTYIIQQEEVQIPRRQTNKIKQEIKKIEKKF
;
A
#
# COMPACT_ATOMS: atom_id res chain seq x y z
N MET A 1 2.08 4.60 -14.54
CA MET A 1 1.62 3.62 -13.54
C MET A 1 0.13 3.74 -13.35
N LEU A 2 -0.57 2.63 -13.42
CA LEU A 2 -2.03 2.61 -13.27
C LEU A 2 -2.44 2.42 -11.82
N SER A 3 -3.64 2.93 -11.46
CA SER A 3 -4.23 2.66 -10.15
C SER A 3 -4.42 1.16 -9.94
N GLY A 4 -4.20 0.71 -8.71
CA GLY A 4 -4.33 -0.72 -8.37
C GLY A 4 -3.05 -1.52 -8.57
N THR A 5 -1.95 -0.88 -8.92
CA THR A 5 -0.65 -1.55 -9.10
C THR A 5 0.01 -1.78 -7.74
N ILE A 6 0.59 -2.96 -7.58
CA ILE A 6 1.40 -3.28 -6.39
C ILE A 6 2.84 -2.84 -6.65
N CYS A 7 3.43 -2.11 -5.72
CA CYS A 7 4.77 -1.58 -5.90
C CYS A 7 5.58 -1.53 -4.61
N LEU A 8 6.86 -1.22 -4.75
CA LEU A 8 7.80 -0.98 -3.65
C LEU A 8 8.32 0.45 -3.76
N LEU A 9 8.89 0.96 -2.67
CA LEU A 9 9.63 2.22 -2.69
C LEU A 9 11.13 1.93 -2.65
N ASP A 10 11.90 2.73 -3.40
CA ASP A 10 13.34 2.68 -3.41
C ASP A 10 13.89 3.03 -2.02
N LYS A 11 15.00 2.40 -1.65
CA LYS A 11 15.68 2.67 -0.38
C LYS A 11 16.07 4.13 -0.21
N GLU A 12 16.38 4.82 -1.30
CA GLU A 12 16.73 6.24 -1.27
C GLU A 12 15.59 7.11 -0.75
N PHE A 13 14.34 6.73 -1.00
CA PHE A 13 13.19 7.44 -0.44
C PHE A 13 13.24 7.44 1.09
N TYR A 14 13.51 6.29 1.70
CA TYR A 14 13.54 6.16 3.16
C TYR A 14 14.73 6.88 3.78
N LYS A 15 15.84 7.03 3.05
CA LYS A 15 16.99 7.80 3.50
C LYS A 15 16.73 9.30 3.53
N LYS A 16 15.97 9.81 2.56
CA LYS A 16 15.66 11.23 2.41
C LYS A 16 14.44 11.66 3.22
N THR A 17 13.55 10.74 3.53
CA THR A 17 12.28 11.03 4.20
C THR A 17 12.17 10.17 5.45
N TYR A 18 12.15 10.81 6.62
CA TYR A 18 11.97 10.07 7.87
C TYR A 18 10.49 9.81 8.12
N ILE A 19 10.12 8.53 8.18
CA ILE A 19 8.79 8.08 8.55
C ILE A 19 8.96 7.17 9.77
N LYS A 20 8.61 7.70 10.94
CA LYS A 20 8.90 7.08 12.23
C LYS A 20 8.49 5.61 12.33
N GLU A 21 7.28 5.29 11.89
CA GLU A 21 6.73 3.94 11.98
C GLU A 21 7.43 2.96 11.04
N MET A 22 7.90 3.46 9.89
CA MET A 22 8.52 2.61 8.86
C MET A 22 10.02 2.46 9.07
N ASN A 23 10.70 3.53 9.51
CA ASN A 23 12.14 3.50 9.69
C ASN A 23 12.57 2.62 10.87
N LYS A 24 11.70 2.40 11.85
CA LYS A 24 11.96 1.48 12.96
C LYS A 24 12.15 0.04 12.50
N LYS A 25 11.65 -0.30 11.32
CA LYS A 25 11.73 -1.63 10.74
C LYS A 25 12.75 -1.64 9.60
N SER A 26 13.92 -1.03 9.82
CA SER A 26 14.98 -0.94 8.83
C SER A 26 15.29 -2.33 8.22
N GLY A 27 15.45 -2.36 6.90
CA GLY A 27 15.66 -3.59 6.16
C GLY A 27 14.38 -4.29 5.71
N ARG A 28 13.21 -3.87 6.18
CA ARG A 28 11.93 -4.38 5.70
C ARG A 28 11.48 -3.61 4.47
N LEU A 29 11.15 -4.35 3.42
CA LEU A 29 10.50 -3.77 2.25
C LEU A 29 9.00 -3.84 2.46
N TYR A 30 8.35 -2.68 2.34
CA TYR A 30 6.90 -2.60 2.39
C TYR A 30 6.32 -2.68 0.99
N LEU A 31 5.25 -3.46 0.85
CA LEU A 31 4.44 -3.44 -0.36
C LEU A 31 3.39 -2.34 -0.24
N TYR A 32 3.11 -1.69 -1.35
CA TYR A 32 2.12 -0.63 -1.42
C TYR A 32 1.13 -0.89 -2.53
N LEU A 33 -0.12 -0.53 -2.29
CA LEU A 33 -1.11 -0.39 -3.36
C LEU A 33 -1.07 1.04 -3.85
N SER A 34 -0.87 1.24 -5.14
CA SER A 34 -0.82 2.58 -5.72
C SER A 34 -2.19 2.99 -6.25
N ILE A 35 -2.56 4.23 -5.96
CA ILE A 35 -3.74 4.89 -6.53
C ILE A 35 -3.28 6.20 -7.14
N LYS A 36 -3.56 6.41 -8.43
CA LYS A 36 -3.27 7.68 -9.09
C LYS A 36 -4.52 8.55 -9.08
N TYR A 37 -4.40 9.77 -8.53
CA TYR A 37 -5.49 10.72 -8.45
C TYR A 37 -4.96 12.15 -8.55
N LYS A 38 -5.53 12.94 -9.45
CA LYS A 38 -5.16 14.36 -9.66
C LYS A 38 -3.66 14.59 -9.82
N ASN A 39 -3.00 13.77 -10.62
CA ASN A 39 -1.55 13.83 -10.89
C ASN A 39 -0.66 13.53 -9.66
N LEU A 40 -1.24 12.94 -8.62
CA LEU A 40 -0.51 12.48 -7.45
C LEU A 40 -0.58 10.96 -7.37
N TYR A 41 0.43 10.37 -6.76
CA TYR A 41 0.48 8.93 -6.50
C TYR A 41 0.32 8.69 -5.01
N PHE A 42 -0.75 8.00 -4.64
CA PHE A 42 -1.03 7.61 -3.27
C PHE A 42 -0.58 6.17 -3.08
N LEU A 43 0.40 5.96 -2.21
CA LEU A 43 0.91 4.62 -1.92
C LEU A 43 0.42 4.20 -0.53
N ILE A 44 -0.43 3.18 -0.51
CA ILE A 44 -1.08 2.71 0.70
C ILE A 44 -0.39 1.40 1.12
N PRO A 45 0.26 1.36 2.30
CA PRO A 45 1.01 0.17 2.69
C PRO A 45 0.11 -1.01 3.02
N PHE A 46 0.56 -2.21 2.63
CA PHE A 46 -0.03 -3.45 3.09
C PHE A 46 0.50 -3.80 4.47
N GLU A 47 -0.39 -4.27 5.34
CA GLU A 47 -0.05 -4.76 6.66
C GLU A 47 -0.66 -6.15 6.85
N SER A 48 0.09 -7.04 7.51
CA SER A 48 -0.38 -8.40 7.78
C SER A 48 -1.38 -8.46 8.93
N LYS A 49 -1.36 -7.44 9.80
CA LYS A 49 -2.28 -7.33 10.93
C LYS A 49 -2.63 -5.86 11.15
N LEU A 50 -3.82 -5.48 10.72
CA LEU A 50 -4.32 -4.12 10.88
C LEU A 50 -4.88 -3.91 12.28
N PHE A 51 -4.73 -2.68 12.77
CA PHE A 51 -5.41 -2.25 13.99
C PHE A 51 -6.88 -1.97 13.65
N LEU A 52 -7.79 -2.77 14.23
CA LEU A 52 -9.21 -2.72 13.89
C LEU A 52 -9.99 -1.65 14.63
N GLY A 53 -9.33 -0.91 15.55
CA GLY A 53 -9.98 0.15 16.33
C GLY A 53 -10.34 1.40 15.53
N ASN A 54 -9.84 1.54 14.29
CA ASN A 54 -10.18 2.66 13.41
C ASN A 54 -10.57 2.15 12.03
N PRO A 55 -11.81 1.64 11.87
CA PRO A 55 -12.23 1.01 10.61
C PRO A 55 -12.25 1.96 9.41
N LYS A 56 -12.32 3.28 9.63
CA LYS A 56 -12.29 4.26 8.53
C LYS A 56 -10.89 4.45 7.94
N GLY A 57 -9.85 4.13 8.72
CA GLY A 57 -8.46 4.27 8.29
C GLY A 57 -7.87 3.03 7.63
N ILE A 58 -8.65 1.97 7.48
CA ILE A 58 -8.17 0.69 6.95
C ILE A 58 -9.13 0.12 5.90
N TYR A 59 -8.61 -0.81 5.09
CA TYR A 59 -9.42 -1.60 4.18
C TYR A 59 -8.95 -3.05 4.26
N LEU A 60 -9.81 -3.93 4.75
CA LEU A 60 -9.47 -5.34 4.95
C LEU A 60 -9.33 -6.08 3.62
N LEU A 61 -8.22 -6.77 3.46
CA LEU A 61 -7.91 -7.67 2.36
C LEU A 61 -7.40 -8.98 2.96
N PRO A 62 -8.30 -9.75 3.59
CA PRO A 62 -7.87 -10.90 4.38
C PRO A 62 -7.31 -12.04 3.52
N THR A 63 -6.40 -12.80 4.12
CA THR A 63 -5.92 -14.06 3.56
C THR A 63 -6.36 -15.20 4.47
N VAL A 64 -6.21 -16.43 4.00
CA VAL A 64 -6.56 -17.61 4.81
C VAL A 64 -5.75 -17.63 6.12
N LYS A 65 -4.46 -17.28 6.05
CA LYS A 65 -3.57 -17.30 7.22
C LYS A 65 -3.62 -16.02 8.03
N LYS A 66 -4.07 -14.91 7.42
CA LYS A 66 -4.02 -13.58 8.04
C LYS A 66 -5.35 -12.87 7.84
N PRO A 67 -6.33 -13.14 8.70
CA PRO A 67 -7.69 -12.57 8.53
C PRO A 67 -7.76 -11.06 8.73
N ASP A 68 -6.78 -10.46 9.44
CA ASP A 68 -6.74 -9.03 9.70
C ASP A 68 -5.78 -8.28 8.78
N ALA A 69 -5.35 -8.91 7.68
CA ALA A 69 -4.49 -8.27 6.69
C ALA A 69 -5.25 -7.28 5.82
N GLY A 70 -4.54 -6.30 5.29
CA GLY A 70 -5.11 -5.33 4.37
C GLY A 70 -4.20 -4.13 4.16
N ILE A 71 -4.80 -3.00 3.82
CA ILE A 71 -4.08 -1.76 3.58
C ILE A 71 -4.47 -0.71 4.63
N ASN A 72 -3.50 0.16 4.95
CA ASN A 72 -3.67 1.16 6.00
C ASN A 72 -3.57 2.57 5.41
N PHE A 73 -4.71 3.26 5.30
CA PHE A 73 -4.78 4.61 4.76
C PHE A 73 -4.11 5.65 5.65
N GLU A 74 -4.00 5.39 6.95
CA GLU A 74 -3.36 6.33 7.88
C GLU A 74 -1.86 6.49 7.61
N LYS A 75 -1.25 5.52 6.95
CA LYS A 75 0.17 5.53 6.61
C LYS A 75 0.41 5.77 5.13
N VAL A 76 -0.55 6.33 4.42
CA VAL A 76 -0.44 6.62 2.99
C VAL A 76 0.73 7.58 2.72
N ILE A 77 1.47 7.28 1.66
CA ILE A 77 2.56 8.14 1.18
C ILE A 77 2.11 8.79 -0.12
N ILE A 78 2.24 10.10 -0.21
CA ILE A 78 1.80 10.86 -1.37
C ILE A 78 3.02 11.36 -2.13
N LEU A 79 3.13 10.98 -3.40
CA LEU A 79 4.26 11.35 -4.27
C LEU A 79 3.77 12.12 -5.50
N LYS A 80 4.58 13.08 -5.95
CA LYS A 80 4.29 13.87 -7.15
C LYS A 80 4.69 13.15 -8.43
N ASP A 81 5.63 12.20 -8.35
CA ASP A 81 6.16 11.48 -9.50
C ASP A 81 6.52 10.05 -9.12
N THR A 82 7.03 9.31 -10.08
CA THR A 82 7.36 7.88 -9.92
C THR A 82 8.83 7.62 -9.65
N THR A 83 9.64 8.64 -9.37
CA THR A 83 11.10 8.51 -9.23
C THR A 83 11.53 7.41 -8.27
N TYR A 84 10.86 7.30 -7.13
CA TYR A 84 11.19 6.31 -6.10
C TYR A 84 10.32 5.07 -6.13
N ILE A 85 9.41 4.97 -7.09
CA ILE A 85 8.48 3.84 -7.17
C ILE A 85 9.11 2.72 -7.99
N ILE A 86 9.17 1.53 -7.40
CA ILE A 86 9.67 0.34 -8.09
C ILE A 86 8.48 -0.56 -8.41
N GLN A 87 8.20 -0.71 -9.70
CA GLN A 87 7.21 -1.66 -10.19
C GLN A 87 7.93 -2.97 -10.47
N GLN A 88 7.55 -4.02 -9.76
CA GLN A 88 8.08 -5.36 -10.01
C GLN A 88 6.95 -6.26 -10.48
N GLU A 89 7.07 -6.79 -11.70
CA GLU A 89 6.12 -7.74 -12.24
C GLU A 89 6.02 -9.01 -11.38
N GLU A 90 7.11 -9.32 -10.66
CA GLU A 90 7.21 -10.49 -9.83
C GLU A 90 6.72 -10.28 -8.39
N VAL A 91 6.30 -9.07 -8.03
CA VAL A 91 5.74 -8.85 -6.69
C VAL A 91 4.40 -9.53 -6.61
N GLN A 92 4.36 -10.62 -5.86
CA GLN A 92 3.15 -11.40 -5.71
C GLN A 92 2.58 -11.26 -4.31
N ILE A 93 1.31 -10.92 -4.26
CA ILE A 93 0.49 -11.03 -3.05
C ILE A 93 -0.46 -12.21 -3.24
N PRO A 94 -1.03 -12.75 -2.16
CA PRO A 94 -1.99 -13.85 -2.30
C PRO A 94 -3.09 -13.51 -3.30
N ARG A 95 -3.43 -14.48 -4.15
CA ARG A 95 -4.43 -14.33 -5.21
C ARG A 95 -5.76 -13.79 -4.69
N ARG A 96 -6.15 -14.20 -3.49
CA ARG A 96 -7.38 -13.72 -2.84
C ARG A 96 -7.38 -12.21 -2.68
N GLN A 97 -6.24 -11.63 -2.25
CA GLN A 97 -6.10 -10.18 -2.13
C GLN A 97 -6.12 -9.50 -3.49
N THR A 98 -5.40 -10.05 -4.48
CA THR A 98 -5.37 -9.52 -5.84
C THR A 98 -6.77 -9.46 -6.44
N ASN A 99 -7.54 -10.55 -6.31
CA ASN A 99 -8.89 -10.60 -6.84
C ASN A 99 -9.81 -9.59 -6.16
N LYS A 100 -9.72 -9.46 -4.85
CA LYS A 100 -10.52 -8.51 -4.10
C LYS A 100 -10.20 -7.06 -4.50
N ILE A 101 -8.92 -6.74 -4.68
CA ILE A 101 -8.50 -5.42 -5.15
C ILE A 101 -9.09 -5.12 -6.52
N LYS A 102 -8.99 -6.05 -7.47
CA LYS A 102 -9.55 -5.87 -8.81
C LYS A 102 -11.05 -5.64 -8.79
N GLN A 103 -11.77 -6.34 -7.94
CA GLN A 103 -13.22 -6.21 -7.81
C GLN A 103 -13.64 -4.92 -7.12
N GLU A 104 -12.86 -4.44 -6.17
CA GLU A 104 -13.25 -3.36 -5.27
C GLU A 104 -12.40 -2.10 -5.40
N ILE A 105 -11.57 -1.99 -6.45
CA ILE A 105 -10.66 -0.86 -6.62
C ILE A 105 -11.40 0.50 -6.60
N LYS A 106 -12.59 0.57 -7.16
CA LYS A 106 -13.37 1.80 -7.15
C LYS A 106 -13.85 2.19 -5.75
N LYS A 107 -14.15 1.19 -4.91
CA LYS A 107 -14.50 1.44 -3.51
C LYS A 107 -13.30 1.96 -2.73
N ILE A 108 -12.12 1.42 -3.02
CA ILE A 108 -10.87 1.86 -2.40
C ILE A 108 -10.57 3.30 -2.80
N GLU A 109 -10.70 3.63 -4.09
CA GLU A 109 -10.47 4.98 -4.61
C GLU A 109 -11.41 6.01 -3.97
N LYS A 110 -12.64 5.64 -3.68
CA LYS A 110 -13.62 6.54 -3.06
C LYS A 110 -13.27 6.95 -1.63
N LYS A 111 -12.29 6.30 -1.01
CA LYS A 111 -11.83 6.67 0.33
C LYS A 111 -10.91 7.90 0.34
N PHE A 112 -10.54 8.39 -0.83
CA PHE A 112 -9.74 9.62 -0.97
C PHE A 112 -10.59 10.86 -1.16
#